data_15e25b404cb83a94ade853f5311e1f5d
#
_entry.id   15e25b404cb83a94ade853f5311e1f5d
#
_cell.length_a   1.000
_cell.length_b   1.000
_cell.length_c   1.000
_cell.angle_alpha   90.00
_cell.angle_beta   90.00
_cell.angle_gamma   90.00
#
_symmetry.space_group_name_H-M   'P 1'
#
loop_
_entity.id
_entity.type
_entity.pdbx_description
1 polymer ?
#
loop_
_entity_poly.entity_id
_entity_poly.type
_entity_poly.pdbx_seq_one_letter_code
_entity_poly.pdbx_strand_id
1 'polypeptide(L)'
;MFSLCLVSLLAWFLLTIVPFRPWSTREFFSPTSETQNIDLKDITVLIPARNEEKHIEETLRCLSHQGYGHKIILVDDESIDRTSDKAIRLGIKNLQLVNGRSPPDGWSGKVWALHQGFKEVSTP
;
A
#
# COMPACT_ATOMS: atom_id res chain seq x y z
N MET A 1 -41.01 7.63 21.65
CA MET A 1 -39.91 7.99 20.74
C MET A 1 -38.67 8.51 21.47
N PHE A 2 -38.80 9.47 22.40
CA PHE A 2 -37.65 10.03 23.17
C PHE A 2 -36.85 9.00 23.98
N SER A 3 -37.50 8.00 24.57
CA SER A 3 -36.80 6.93 25.34
C SER A 3 -35.92 6.04 24.48
N LEU A 4 -36.32 5.71 23.26
CA LEU A 4 -35.53 4.92 22.34
C LEU A 4 -34.26 5.67 21.86
N CYS A 5 -34.39 6.96 21.60
CA CYS A 5 -33.25 7.81 21.23
C CYS A 5 -32.24 7.93 22.38
N LEU A 6 -32.73 8.06 23.62
CA LEU A 6 -31.87 8.15 24.79
C LEU A 6 -31.11 6.84 25.06
N VAL A 7 -31.78 5.70 24.92
CA VAL A 7 -31.15 4.38 25.04
C VAL A 7 -30.09 4.16 23.98
N SER A 8 -30.37 4.55 22.73
CA SER A 8 -29.41 4.48 21.64
C SER A 8 -28.18 5.37 21.89
N LEU A 9 -28.37 6.59 22.33
CA LEU A 9 -27.29 7.51 22.70
C LEU A 9 -26.42 6.95 23.84
N LEU A 10 -27.03 6.41 24.88
CA LEU A 10 -26.32 5.79 26.00
C LEU A 10 -25.53 4.55 25.57
N ALA A 11 -26.10 3.72 24.68
CA ALA A 11 -25.40 2.56 24.16
C ALA A 11 -24.17 2.95 23.33
N TRP A 12 -24.28 3.95 22.45
CA TRP A 12 -23.16 4.48 21.68
C TRP A 12 -22.10 5.13 22.56
N PHE A 13 -22.53 5.90 23.59
CA PHE A 13 -21.62 6.52 24.54
C PHE A 13 -20.85 5.46 25.35
N LEU A 14 -21.51 4.43 25.83
CA LEU A 14 -20.89 3.29 26.51
C LEU A 14 -19.88 2.59 25.59
N LEU A 15 -20.24 2.31 24.33
CA LEU A 15 -19.34 1.68 23.35
C LEU A 15 -18.08 2.52 23.10
N THR A 16 -18.17 3.84 23.13
CA THR A 16 -17.00 4.72 22.91
C THR A 16 -16.07 4.80 24.12
N ILE A 17 -16.60 4.63 25.35
CA ILE A 17 -15.83 4.75 26.60
C ILE A 17 -15.24 3.41 27.05
N VAL A 18 -15.82 2.29 26.62
CA VAL A 18 -15.32 0.95 27.02
C VAL A 18 -13.83 0.82 26.64
N PRO A 19 -12.97 0.41 27.60
CA PRO A 19 -11.55 0.24 27.36
C PRO A 19 -11.22 -0.84 26.31
N PHE A 20 -12.15 -1.74 26.09
CA PHE A 20 -12.11 -2.70 25.00
C PHE A 20 -12.69 -2.02 23.74
N ARG A 21 -11.81 -1.39 22.97
CA ARG A 21 -12.18 -0.75 21.70
C ARG A 21 -12.01 -1.77 20.55
N PRO A 22 -13.05 -2.48 20.12
CA PRO A 22 -12.93 -3.50 19.07
C PRO A 22 -12.50 -2.91 17.70
N TRP A 23 -12.62 -1.59 17.53
CA TRP A 23 -12.18 -0.87 16.33
C TRP A 23 -10.75 -0.30 16.42
N SER A 24 -10.08 -0.37 17.59
CA SER A 24 -8.70 0.08 17.73
C SER A 24 -7.76 -1.10 17.60
N THR A 25 -6.94 -1.11 16.59
CA THR A 25 -5.79 -2.02 16.48
C THR A 25 -4.77 -1.62 17.54
N ARG A 26 -4.56 -2.48 18.55
CA ARG A 26 -3.52 -2.30 19.58
C ARG A 26 -2.22 -3.03 19.23
N GLU A 27 -2.25 -3.76 18.13
CA GLU A 27 -1.07 -4.49 17.67
C GLU A 27 -0.19 -3.55 16.86
N PHE A 28 0.98 -3.25 17.41
CA PHE A 28 2.03 -2.54 16.69
C PHE A 28 3.07 -3.57 16.27
N PHE A 29 3.25 -3.72 14.97
CA PHE A 29 4.35 -4.48 14.42
C PHE A 29 5.57 -3.54 14.34
N SER A 30 6.55 -3.76 15.22
CA SER A 30 7.81 -3.04 15.15
C SER A 30 8.80 -3.89 14.36
N PRO A 31 9.27 -3.42 13.19
CA PRO A 31 10.28 -4.14 12.44
C PRO A 31 11.56 -4.26 13.29
N THR A 32 12.11 -5.46 13.39
CA THR A 32 13.40 -5.71 14.02
C THR A 32 14.52 -5.54 13.01
N SER A 33 15.71 -5.16 13.46
CA SER A 33 16.90 -5.01 12.61
C SER A 33 17.36 -6.31 11.92
N GLU A 34 16.84 -7.44 12.32
CA GLU A 34 17.15 -8.76 11.75
C GLU A 34 16.50 -9.00 10.37
N THR A 35 15.55 -8.15 9.96
CA THR A 35 14.82 -8.30 8.69
C THR A 35 15.68 -8.06 7.45
N GLN A 36 16.86 -7.48 7.56
CA GLN A 36 17.72 -7.16 6.42
C GLN A 36 18.33 -8.39 5.74
N ASN A 37 18.42 -9.53 6.44
CA ASN A 37 19.03 -10.77 5.92
C ASN A 37 18.02 -11.83 5.48
N ILE A 38 16.76 -11.46 5.29
CA ILE A 38 15.73 -12.39 4.83
C ILE A 38 15.78 -12.50 3.31
N ASP A 39 15.86 -13.72 2.79
CA ASP A 39 15.74 -14.01 1.35
C ASP A 39 14.27 -13.87 0.94
N LEU A 40 14.00 -12.92 0.09
CA LEU A 40 12.65 -12.57 -0.40
C LEU A 40 12.50 -12.77 -1.92
N LYS A 41 13.37 -13.59 -2.54
CA LYS A 41 13.37 -13.79 -4.01
C LYS A 41 12.04 -14.28 -4.58
N ASP A 42 11.25 -14.99 -3.77
CA ASP A 42 9.95 -15.51 -4.17
C ASP A 42 8.80 -14.50 -3.90
N ILE A 43 9.14 -13.26 -3.54
CA ILE A 43 8.18 -12.21 -3.24
C ILE A 43 8.27 -11.09 -4.29
N THR A 44 7.12 -10.72 -4.82
CA THR A 44 6.95 -9.51 -5.63
C THR A 44 6.05 -8.53 -4.90
N VAL A 45 6.55 -7.31 -4.69
CA VAL A 45 5.78 -6.20 -4.13
C VAL A 45 5.17 -5.40 -5.27
N LEU A 46 3.85 -5.36 -5.33
CA LEU A 46 3.11 -4.64 -6.36
C LEU A 46 2.50 -3.36 -5.80
N ILE A 47 2.89 -2.22 -6.35
CA ILE A 47 2.52 -0.88 -5.86
C ILE A 47 1.81 -0.10 -6.95
N PRO A 48 0.50 0.15 -6.84
CA PRO A 48 -0.18 1.13 -7.66
C PRO A 48 0.07 2.53 -7.10
N ALA A 49 0.52 3.46 -7.93
CA ALA A 49 0.77 4.84 -7.54
C ALA A 49 0.11 5.82 -8.53
N ARG A 50 -0.45 6.89 -7.98
CA ARG A 50 -0.98 7.99 -8.77
C ARG A 50 -0.77 9.30 -8.03
N ASN A 51 0.04 10.19 -8.60
CA ASN A 51 0.37 11.50 -8.03
C ASN A 51 0.98 11.42 -6.62
N GLU A 52 1.95 10.52 -6.44
CA GLU A 52 2.63 10.24 -5.18
C GLU A 52 4.05 10.83 -5.11
N GLU A 53 4.33 11.90 -5.86
CA GLU A 53 5.68 12.48 -5.95
C GLU A 53 6.29 12.86 -4.59
N LYS A 54 5.47 13.08 -3.56
CA LYS A 54 5.95 13.46 -2.23
C LYS A 54 6.45 12.28 -1.41
N HIS A 55 5.89 11.09 -1.65
CA HIS A 55 6.12 9.91 -0.80
C HIS A 55 6.80 8.75 -1.50
N ILE A 56 6.78 8.72 -2.83
CA ILE A 56 7.25 7.57 -3.61
C ILE A 56 8.72 7.24 -3.35
N GLU A 57 9.59 8.24 -3.19
CA GLU A 57 11.01 8.02 -2.93
C GLU A 57 11.25 7.32 -1.59
N GLU A 58 10.60 7.80 -0.52
CA GLU A 58 10.71 7.23 0.81
C GLU A 58 10.16 5.79 0.83
N THR A 59 8.98 5.60 0.25
CA THR A 59 8.35 4.27 0.15
C THR A 59 9.27 3.25 -0.54
N LEU A 60 9.82 3.60 -1.70
CA LEU A 60 10.69 2.71 -2.47
C LEU A 60 12.03 2.46 -1.76
N ARG A 61 12.61 3.46 -1.10
CA ARG A 61 13.82 3.28 -0.29
C ARG A 61 13.56 2.34 0.89
N CYS A 62 12.47 2.53 1.62
CA CYS A 62 12.11 1.65 2.74
C CYS A 62 11.94 0.20 2.27
N LEU A 63 11.25 -0.02 1.15
CA LEU A 63 11.08 -1.35 0.59
C LEU A 63 12.39 -1.97 0.14
N SER A 64 13.26 -1.21 -0.51
CA SER A 64 14.56 -1.72 -0.99
C SER A 64 15.50 -2.15 0.14
N HIS A 65 15.25 -1.72 1.39
CA HIS A 65 16.00 -2.12 2.58
C HIS A 65 15.37 -3.28 3.36
N GLN A 66 14.22 -3.80 2.92
CA GLN A 66 13.54 -4.93 3.57
C GLN A 66 14.00 -6.26 2.96
N GLY A 67 15.05 -6.85 3.51
CA GLY A 67 15.58 -8.10 3.00
C GLY A 67 16.24 -7.96 1.62
N TYR A 68 16.44 -9.08 0.93
CA TYR A 68 17.06 -9.08 -0.40
C TYR A 68 16.32 -10.02 -1.37
N GLY A 69 16.50 -9.76 -2.66
CA GLY A 69 16.00 -10.63 -3.74
C GLY A 69 14.56 -10.37 -4.18
N HIS A 70 13.72 -9.67 -3.39
CA HIS A 70 12.36 -9.36 -3.80
C HIS A 70 12.32 -8.45 -5.04
N LYS A 71 11.28 -8.59 -5.84
CA LYS A 71 11.00 -7.73 -6.99
C LYS A 71 9.99 -6.66 -6.58
N ILE A 72 10.18 -5.42 -7.03
CA ILE A 72 9.24 -4.32 -6.84
C ILE A 72 8.66 -3.96 -8.21
N ILE A 73 7.35 -3.98 -8.34
CA ILE A 73 6.63 -3.52 -9.53
C ILE A 73 5.83 -2.29 -9.12
N LEU A 74 6.22 -1.14 -9.64
CA LEU A 74 5.50 0.12 -9.49
C LEU A 74 4.63 0.33 -10.72
N VAL A 75 3.33 0.41 -10.54
CA VAL A 75 2.39 0.76 -11.62
C VAL A 75 2.00 2.22 -11.48
N ASP A 76 2.45 3.04 -12.40
CA ASP A 76 2.05 4.44 -12.48
C ASP A 76 0.69 4.56 -13.16
N ASP A 77 -0.35 4.82 -12.38
CA ASP A 77 -1.73 4.94 -12.84
C ASP A 77 -1.99 6.36 -13.39
N GLU A 78 -1.33 6.69 -14.51
CA GLU A 78 -1.48 7.96 -15.22
C GLU A 78 -1.19 9.19 -14.32
N SER A 79 -0.08 9.18 -13.58
CA SER A 79 0.37 10.35 -12.80
C SER A 79 0.68 11.52 -13.72
N ILE A 80 0.30 12.72 -13.29
CA ILE A 80 0.59 14.00 -13.98
C ILE A 80 1.70 14.78 -13.28
N ASP A 81 2.21 14.29 -12.17
CA ASP A 81 3.32 14.83 -11.40
C ASP A 81 4.64 14.10 -11.69
N ARG A 82 5.64 14.27 -10.84
CA ARG A 82 6.96 13.64 -11.02
C ARG A 82 7.09 12.26 -10.34
N THR A 83 6.00 11.54 -10.12
CA THR A 83 6.02 10.22 -9.46
C THR A 83 6.95 9.24 -10.15
N SER A 84 6.77 9.01 -11.45
CA SER A 84 7.59 8.08 -12.25
C SER A 84 9.04 8.53 -12.35
N ASP A 85 9.28 9.83 -12.59
CA ASP A 85 10.63 10.38 -12.69
C ASP A 85 11.44 10.16 -11.41
N LYS A 86 10.82 10.39 -10.26
CA LYS A 86 11.43 10.18 -8.96
C LYS A 86 11.74 8.72 -8.70
N ALA A 87 10.81 7.81 -9.04
CA ALA A 87 11.02 6.38 -8.91
C ALA A 87 12.22 5.89 -9.73
N ILE A 88 12.32 6.32 -10.99
CA ILE A 88 13.42 5.94 -11.89
C ILE A 88 14.76 6.47 -11.38
N ARG A 89 14.82 7.73 -10.92
CA ARG A 89 16.06 8.37 -10.43
C ARG A 89 16.69 7.67 -9.23
N LEU A 90 15.92 6.87 -8.47
CA LEU A 90 16.46 6.09 -7.35
C LEU A 90 17.43 4.99 -7.78
N GLY A 91 17.37 4.54 -9.02
CA GLY A 91 18.28 3.51 -9.55
C GLY A 91 18.17 2.16 -8.81
N ILE A 92 17.01 1.84 -8.26
CA ILE A 92 16.77 0.59 -7.53
C ILE A 92 16.77 -0.56 -8.54
N LYS A 93 17.72 -1.49 -8.42
CA LYS A 93 17.94 -2.55 -9.42
C LYS A 93 16.78 -3.54 -9.58
N ASN A 94 16.05 -3.79 -8.52
CA ASN A 94 14.91 -4.72 -8.48
C ASN A 94 13.55 -4.02 -8.67
N LEU A 95 13.56 -2.75 -9.09
CA LEU A 95 12.35 -1.98 -9.42
C LEU A 95 12.04 -2.07 -10.92
N GLN A 96 10.82 -2.47 -11.23
CA GLN A 96 10.23 -2.38 -12.56
C GLN A 96 9.11 -1.33 -12.53
N LEU A 97 9.19 -0.35 -13.43
CA LEU A 97 8.10 0.61 -13.64
C LEU A 97 7.18 0.10 -14.76
N VAL A 98 5.89 0.12 -14.51
CA VAL A 98 4.82 -0.19 -15.48
C VAL A 98 3.97 1.05 -15.66
N ASN A 99 3.87 1.54 -16.89
CA ASN A 99 2.95 2.63 -17.19
C ASN A 99 1.54 2.07 -17.32
N GLY A 100 0.67 2.48 -16.41
CA GLY A 100 -0.75 2.13 -16.40
C GLY A 100 -1.50 2.74 -17.58
N ARG A 101 -2.70 2.21 -17.80
CA ARG A 101 -3.66 2.70 -18.81
C ARG A 101 -4.98 2.93 -18.14
N SER A 102 -5.77 3.82 -18.67
CA SER A 102 -7.12 4.11 -18.19
C SER A 102 -7.96 2.84 -18.00
N PRO A 103 -8.73 2.73 -16.91
CA PRO A 103 -9.56 1.57 -16.65
C PRO A 103 -10.70 1.47 -17.66
N PRO A 104 -11.06 0.27 -18.11
CA PRO A 104 -12.29 0.06 -18.85
C PRO A 104 -13.51 0.24 -17.96
N ASP A 105 -14.69 0.36 -18.58
CA ASP A 105 -15.94 0.52 -17.86
C ASP A 105 -16.14 -0.56 -16.79
N GLY A 106 -16.58 -0.14 -15.61
CA GLY A 106 -16.83 -1.01 -14.47
C GLY A 106 -15.61 -1.32 -13.59
N TRP A 107 -14.41 -0.84 -13.94
CA TRP A 107 -13.20 -1.01 -13.11
C TRP A 107 -12.90 0.25 -12.29
N SER A 108 -12.45 0.06 -11.06
CA SER A 108 -11.86 1.14 -10.28
C SER A 108 -10.38 1.29 -10.63
N GLY A 109 -9.88 2.54 -10.70
CA GLY A 109 -8.50 2.83 -11.12
C GLY A 109 -7.45 2.01 -10.37
N LYS A 110 -7.50 2.00 -9.04
CA LYS A 110 -6.53 1.25 -8.21
C LYS A 110 -6.53 -0.26 -8.50
N VAL A 111 -7.72 -0.86 -8.65
CA VAL A 111 -7.82 -2.30 -8.93
C VAL A 111 -7.36 -2.61 -10.34
N TRP A 112 -7.63 -1.71 -11.30
CA TRP A 112 -7.15 -1.85 -12.66
C TRP A 112 -5.62 -1.73 -12.75
N ALA A 113 -5.02 -0.78 -12.03
CA ALA A 113 -3.56 -0.65 -11.95
C ALA A 113 -2.93 -1.92 -11.37
N LEU A 114 -3.48 -2.45 -10.27
CA LEU A 114 -3.04 -3.73 -9.71
C LEU A 114 -3.15 -4.87 -10.70
N HIS A 115 -4.26 -4.97 -11.45
CA HIS A 115 -4.44 -6.00 -12.48
C HIS A 115 -3.39 -5.89 -13.60
N GLN A 116 -3.03 -4.69 -14.02
CA GLN A 116 -2.00 -4.47 -15.03
C GLN A 116 -0.63 -4.92 -14.51
N GLY A 117 -0.27 -4.51 -13.28
CA GLY A 117 1.00 -4.92 -12.68
C GLY A 117 1.08 -6.41 -12.36
N PHE A 118 -0.04 -7.06 -12.03
CA PHE A 118 -0.08 -8.49 -11.77
C PHE A 118 0.34 -9.33 -12.99
N LYS A 119 0.12 -8.87 -14.21
CA LYS A 119 0.58 -9.53 -15.43
C LYS A 119 2.10 -9.58 -15.57
N GLU A 120 2.80 -8.70 -14.88
CA GLU A 120 4.26 -8.61 -14.88
C GLU A 120 4.91 -9.43 -13.73
N VAL A 121 4.08 -10.01 -12.86
CA VAL A 121 4.55 -10.86 -11.77
C VAL A 121 5.05 -12.18 -12.34
N SER A 122 6.28 -12.53 -12.01
CA SER A 122 6.96 -13.77 -12.45
C SER A 122 7.38 -14.67 -11.30
N THR A 123 7.09 -14.28 -10.06
CA THR A 123 7.30 -15.14 -8.89
C THR A 123 6.22 -16.22 -8.83
N PRO A 124 6.56 -17.43 -8.33
CA PRO A 124 5.64 -18.56 -8.26
C PRO A 124 4.42 -18.29 -7.39
#